data_8f8c4526a6920f365f82f123bb2072fe
#
_entry.id   8f8c4526a6920f365f82f123bb2072fe
#
_cell.length_a   1.000
_cell.length_b   1.000
_cell.length_c   1.000
_cell.angle_alpha   90.00
_cell.angle_beta   90.00
_cell.angle_gamma   90.00
#
_symmetry.space_group_name_H-M   'P 1'
#
loop_
_entity.id
_entity.type
_entity.pdbx_description
1 polymer ?
#
loop_
_entity_poly.entity_id
_entity_poly.type
_entity_poly.pdbx_seq_one_letter_code
_entity_poly.pdbx_strand_id
1 'polypeptide(L)'
;MTIAIFLGSLLGAMALGIPIAFSLLLCGAALMWHMNMFDPQILAQNVINGADSFPLLAVPFFMLAGEVMNAGGLSRRIVNFALTLVGHIKGGLGYVAILAAVMMAALSGSAVADAAALSALLLPMMVAAGHDKARSAGLLASASIIAPIIPPSIGFVIFGVAANVSISKLFMAGIVPGIMLAGALWLTWWWVARKEQVAVPPRKTGPEVWTAFKEATFALVMPVIVVVGLKFGVFTPTEAAVVAAVYAIVISTLVYRELKFSDLYGLFLAASKTTAVIMFLVAAAMVSAWLITVAQLPAEVISLLQPLLDSPKLLMFAIMLLVIVVGTAMDMTPTILILTPVLMPLVKAAGIDPVYFGVLFIINNAIGLITPPVGTVLNTVAGVGKVSMDVVTRGVMPFMLAQFAVMFLMVLFPQLVMVPARWFY
;
A
#
# COMPACT_ATOMS: atom_id res chain seq x y z
N MET A 1 -32.81 -6.97 -4.22
CA MET A 1 -33.15 -6.43 -2.87
C MET A 1 -31.97 -6.58 -1.92
N THR A 2 -31.29 -7.69 -1.91
CA THR A 2 -30.13 -8.00 -1.03
C THR A 2 -28.98 -7.02 -1.18
N ILE A 3 -28.61 -6.64 -2.43
CA ILE A 3 -27.59 -5.62 -2.69
C ILE A 3 -27.96 -4.26 -2.05
N ALA A 4 -29.23 -3.85 -2.16
CA ALA A 4 -29.69 -2.59 -1.59
C ALA A 4 -29.62 -2.58 -0.06
N ILE A 5 -29.90 -3.71 0.62
CA ILE A 5 -29.77 -3.85 2.06
C ILE A 5 -28.30 -3.83 2.48
N PHE A 6 -27.44 -4.57 1.74
CA PHE A 6 -25.99 -4.58 1.98
C PHE A 6 -25.39 -3.18 1.89
N LEU A 7 -25.57 -2.52 0.74
CA LEU A 7 -25.02 -1.18 0.51
C LEU A 7 -25.70 -0.12 1.39
N GLY A 8 -27.02 -0.20 1.56
CA GLY A 8 -27.77 0.77 2.36
C GLY A 8 -27.42 0.72 3.84
N SER A 9 -27.26 -0.47 4.43
CA SER A 9 -26.85 -0.61 5.83
C SER A 9 -25.40 -0.23 6.04
N LEU A 10 -24.49 -0.61 5.14
CA LEU A 10 -23.08 -0.29 5.22
C LEU A 10 -22.85 1.23 5.08
N LEU A 11 -23.35 1.82 3.99
CA LEU A 11 -23.17 3.26 3.73
C LEU A 11 -23.97 4.12 4.72
N GLY A 12 -25.15 3.68 5.14
CA GLY A 12 -25.93 4.35 6.17
C GLY A 12 -25.23 4.40 7.52
N ALA A 13 -24.65 3.28 7.97
CA ALA A 13 -23.86 3.23 9.19
C ALA A 13 -22.61 4.13 9.10
N MET A 14 -21.92 4.10 7.97
CA MET A 14 -20.76 4.97 7.74
C MET A 14 -21.14 6.44 7.71
N ALA A 15 -22.27 6.82 7.08
CA ALA A 15 -22.78 8.19 7.05
C ALA A 15 -23.14 8.73 8.45
N LEU A 16 -23.53 7.84 9.37
CA LEU A 16 -23.73 8.17 10.79
C LEU A 16 -22.43 8.29 11.60
N GLY A 17 -21.27 8.11 10.96
CA GLY A 17 -19.95 8.19 11.61
C GLY A 17 -19.55 6.94 12.37
N ILE A 18 -20.22 5.80 12.17
CA ILE A 18 -19.84 4.53 12.79
C ILE A 18 -18.54 4.04 12.16
N PRO A 19 -17.52 3.63 12.94
CA PRO A 19 -16.28 3.07 12.40
C PRO A 19 -16.53 1.86 11.49
N ILE A 20 -15.76 1.74 10.41
CA ILE A 20 -16.00 0.80 9.31
C ILE A 20 -16.14 -0.66 9.79
N ALA A 21 -15.34 -1.09 10.76
CA ALA A 21 -15.43 -2.46 11.30
C ALA A 21 -16.82 -2.73 11.92
N PHE A 22 -17.34 -1.80 12.70
CA PHE A 22 -18.70 -1.92 13.27
C PHE A 22 -19.79 -1.79 12.19
N SER A 23 -19.57 -0.94 11.18
CA SER A 23 -20.48 -0.83 10.03
C SER A 23 -20.60 -2.15 9.26
N LEU A 24 -19.49 -2.88 9.11
CA LEU A 24 -19.47 -4.22 8.49
C LEU A 24 -20.22 -5.25 9.34
N LEU A 25 -20.05 -5.23 10.66
CA LEU A 25 -20.80 -6.12 11.57
C LEU A 25 -22.29 -5.81 11.53
N LEU A 26 -22.68 -4.53 11.56
CA LEU A 26 -24.08 -4.11 11.45
C LEU A 26 -24.70 -4.51 10.10
N CYS A 27 -23.94 -4.33 9.02
CA CYS A 27 -24.35 -4.79 7.69
C CYS A 27 -24.55 -6.31 7.66
N GLY A 28 -23.65 -7.07 8.28
CA GLY A 28 -23.77 -8.51 8.45
C GLY A 28 -25.06 -8.86 9.22
N ALA A 29 -25.29 -8.23 10.37
CA ALA A 29 -26.50 -8.45 11.16
C ALA A 29 -27.79 -8.11 10.39
N ALA A 30 -27.79 -7.01 9.62
CA ALA A 30 -28.94 -6.60 8.80
C ALA A 30 -29.24 -7.61 7.68
N LEU A 31 -28.21 -8.17 7.02
CA LEU A 31 -28.39 -9.23 6.03
C LEU A 31 -28.93 -10.51 6.65
N MET A 32 -28.38 -10.95 7.78
CA MET A 32 -28.88 -12.14 8.49
C MET A 32 -30.35 -11.97 8.91
N TRP A 33 -30.71 -10.78 9.39
CA TRP A 33 -32.09 -10.44 9.73
C TRP A 33 -33.04 -10.53 8.53
N HIS A 34 -32.62 -9.94 7.41
CA HIS A 34 -33.39 -9.97 6.16
C HIS A 34 -33.61 -11.40 5.63
N MET A 35 -32.61 -12.26 5.80
CA MET A 35 -32.66 -13.67 5.34
C MET A 35 -33.36 -14.60 6.35
N ASN A 36 -33.91 -14.07 7.45
CA ASN A 36 -34.51 -14.84 8.53
C ASN A 36 -33.56 -15.91 9.13
N MET A 37 -32.27 -15.64 9.16
CA MET A 37 -31.23 -16.53 9.69
C MET A 37 -30.35 -15.85 10.74
N PHE A 38 -30.91 -14.88 11.46
CA PHE A 38 -30.18 -14.16 12.50
C PHE A 38 -29.78 -15.09 13.65
N ASP A 39 -28.48 -15.32 13.77
CA ASP A 39 -27.85 -16.11 14.82
C ASP A 39 -26.59 -15.42 15.30
N PRO A 40 -26.57 -14.88 16.54
CA PRO A 40 -25.38 -14.23 17.10
C PRO A 40 -24.17 -15.16 17.22
N GLN A 41 -24.38 -16.47 17.35
CA GLN A 41 -23.31 -17.45 17.45
C GLN A 41 -22.60 -17.60 16.11
N ILE A 42 -23.33 -17.66 15.01
CA ILE A 42 -22.75 -17.70 13.65
C ILE A 42 -21.95 -16.41 13.38
N LEU A 43 -22.47 -15.25 13.79
CA LEU A 43 -21.79 -13.98 13.64
C LEU A 43 -20.47 -13.98 14.43
N ALA A 44 -20.49 -14.35 15.70
CA ALA A 44 -19.31 -14.43 16.55
C ALA A 44 -18.28 -15.43 16.01
N GLN A 45 -18.73 -16.60 15.53
CA GLN A 45 -17.85 -17.61 14.93
C GLN A 45 -17.12 -17.10 13.69
N ASN A 46 -17.80 -16.36 12.81
CA ASN A 46 -17.18 -15.77 11.63
C ASN A 46 -16.18 -14.66 11.98
N VAL A 47 -16.43 -13.87 13.01
CA VAL A 47 -15.47 -12.89 13.54
C VAL A 47 -14.19 -13.58 14.00
N ILE A 48 -14.32 -14.66 14.79
CA ILE A 48 -13.17 -15.41 15.31
C ILE A 48 -12.40 -16.05 14.16
N ASN A 49 -13.10 -16.77 13.28
CA ASN A 49 -12.47 -17.42 12.12
C ASN A 49 -11.78 -16.43 11.19
N GLY A 50 -12.31 -15.20 11.07
CA GLY A 50 -11.72 -14.14 10.27
C GLY A 50 -10.39 -13.63 10.81
N ALA A 51 -10.24 -13.61 12.13
CA ALA A 51 -8.99 -13.24 12.80
C ALA A 51 -7.98 -14.40 12.86
N ASP A 52 -8.46 -15.65 12.91
CA ASP A 52 -7.64 -16.85 13.05
C ASP A 52 -7.13 -17.35 11.70
N SER A 53 -6.19 -16.59 11.12
CA SER A 53 -5.55 -16.92 9.86
C SER A 53 -4.03 -16.77 9.96
N PHE A 54 -3.31 -17.88 9.80
CA PHE A 54 -1.83 -17.89 9.90
C PHE A 54 -1.15 -16.84 9.00
N PRO A 55 -1.53 -16.65 7.72
CA PRO A 55 -0.93 -15.62 6.87
C PRO A 55 -1.15 -14.18 7.39
N LEU A 56 -2.21 -13.90 8.13
CA LEU A 56 -2.44 -12.58 8.71
C LEU A 56 -1.45 -12.20 9.80
N LEU A 57 -0.77 -13.18 10.42
CA LEU A 57 0.32 -12.91 11.36
C LEU A 57 1.48 -12.17 10.71
N ALA A 58 1.60 -12.17 9.38
CA ALA A 58 2.58 -11.33 8.69
C ALA A 58 2.33 -9.82 8.95
N VAL A 59 1.08 -9.38 9.12
CA VAL A 59 0.70 -7.98 9.32
C VAL A 59 1.37 -7.38 10.57
N PRO A 60 1.18 -7.93 11.80
CA PRO A 60 1.81 -7.40 13.00
C PRO A 60 3.34 -7.34 12.92
N PHE A 61 3.97 -8.35 12.32
CA PHE A 61 5.43 -8.39 12.23
C PHE A 61 5.98 -7.41 11.21
N PHE A 62 5.35 -7.24 10.03
CA PHE A 62 5.75 -6.19 9.09
C PHE A 62 5.49 -4.79 9.65
N MET A 63 4.39 -4.57 10.37
CA MET A 63 4.14 -3.29 11.06
C MET A 63 5.23 -2.99 12.08
N LEU A 64 5.58 -3.97 12.91
CA LEU A 64 6.66 -3.84 13.89
C LEU A 64 8.01 -3.56 13.21
N ALA A 65 8.33 -4.31 12.14
CA ALA A 65 9.55 -4.08 11.37
C ALA A 65 9.61 -2.63 10.87
N GLY A 66 8.53 -2.12 10.26
CA GLY A 66 8.46 -0.75 9.76
C GLY A 66 8.65 0.31 10.84
N GLU A 67 7.97 0.17 12.00
CA GLU A 67 8.12 1.08 13.15
C GLU A 67 9.56 1.09 13.68
N VAL A 68 10.16 -0.09 13.90
CA VAL A 68 11.53 -0.23 14.37
C VAL A 68 12.53 0.35 13.37
N MET A 69 12.33 0.13 12.07
CA MET A 69 13.25 0.63 11.04
C MET A 69 13.22 2.13 10.92
N ASN A 70 12.04 2.73 11.02
CA ASN A 70 11.90 4.19 11.01
C ASN A 70 12.55 4.82 12.24
N ALA A 71 12.25 4.33 13.43
CA ALA A 71 12.81 4.83 14.68
C ALA A 71 14.32 4.51 14.79
N GLY A 72 14.78 3.38 14.26
CA GLY A 72 16.18 2.93 14.25
C GLY A 72 17.08 3.61 13.21
N GLY A 73 16.58 4.61 12.48
CA GLY A 73 17.37 5.44 11.56
C GLY A 73 17.74 4.76 10.23
N LEU A 74 17.13 3.60 9.89
CA LEU A 74 17.36 2.94 8.62
C LEU A 74 16.86 3.80 7.45
N SER A 75 15.66 4.38 7.58
CA SER A 75 15.06 5.26 6.57
C SER A 75 15.97 6.48 6.28
N ARG A 76 16.55 7.10 7.32
CA ARG A 76 17.48 8.22 7.15
C ARG A 76 18.74 7.84 6.38
N ARG A 77 19.30 6.65 6.61
CA ARG A 77 20.50 6.16 5.90
C ARG A 77 20.21 5.88 4.42
N ILE A 78 19.02 5.36 4.12
CA ILE A 78 18.57 5.20 2.73
C ILE A 78 18.46 6.55 2.02
N VAL A 79 17.83 7.54 2.64
CA VAL A 79 17.72 8.90 2.08
C VAL A 79 19.10 9.51 1.85
N ASN A 80 20.03 9.37 2.82
CA ASN A 80 21.40 9.86 2.69
C ASN A 80 22.14 9.16 1.53
N PHE A 81 21.99 7.85 1.39
CA PHE A 81 22.58 7.12 0.26
C PHE A 81 21.99 7.59 -1.07
N ALA A 82 20.67 7.72 -1.18
CA ALA A 82 20.03 8.26 -2.39
C ALA A 82 20.51 9.69 -2.71
N LEU A 83 20.74 10.54 -1.69
CA LEU A 83 21.33 11.89 -1.85
C LEU A 83 22.72 11.84 -2.48
N THR A 84 23.56 10.89 -2.08
CA THR A 84 24.90 10.77 -2.68
C THR A 84 24.88 10.32 -4.15
N LEU A 85 23.86 9.52 -4.53
CA LEU A 85 23.73 9.00 -5.88
C LEU A 85 23.17 10.01 -6.88
N VAL A 86 22.09 10.69 -6.54
CA VAL A 86 21.33 11.50 -7.51
C VAL A 86 21.10 12.95 -7.05
N GLY A 87 21.54 13.33 -5.86
CA GLY A 87 21.33 14.68 -5.32
C GLY A 87 21.99 15.80 -6.13
N HIS A 88 23.06 15.49 -6.87
CA HIS A 88 23.82 16.44 -7.68
C HIS A 88 23.22 16.72 -9.07
N ILE A 89 22.09 16.10 -9.43
CA ILE A 89 21.40 16.33 -10.70
C ILE A 89 20.48 17.55 -10.56
N LYS A 90 20.20 18.29 -11.62
CA LYS A 90 19.21 19.37 -11.60
C LYS A 90 17.85 18.81 -11.17
N GLY A 91 17.25 19.37 -10.13
CA GLY A 91 16.05 18.81 -9.48
C GLY A 91 16.34 17.56 -8.64
N GLY A 92 17.60 17.36 -8.23
CA GLY A 92 18.11 16.14 -7.60
C GLY A 92 17.32 15.66 -6.41
N LEU A 93 16.82 16.56 -5.56
CA LEU A 93 16.05 16.19 -4.37
C LEU A 93 14.73 15.45 -4.70
N GLY A 94 14.10 15.74 -5.83
CA GLY A 94 12.94 14.97 -6.27
C GLY A 94 13.31 13.55 -6.73
N TYR A 95 14.42 13.38 -7.43
CA TYR A 95 14.92 12.05 -7.77
C TYR A 95 15.35 11.26 -6.53
N VAL A 96 15.95 11.95 -5.55
CA VAL A 96 16.23 11.37 -4.23
C VAL A 96 14.97 10.87 -3.57
N ALA A 97 13.89 11.66 -3.60
CA ALA A 97 12.60 11.27 -3.02
C ALA A 97 12.05 9.98 -3.67
N ILE A 98 12.08 9.89 -5.01
CA ILE A 98 11.61 8.70 -5.74
C ILE A 98 12.50 7.48 -5.44
N LEU A 99 13.82 7.64 -5.50
CA LEU A 99 14.75 6.55 -5.24
C LEU A 99 14.66 6.06 -3.79
N ALA A 100 14.60 6.99 -2.83
CA ALA A 100 14.42 6.67 -1.43
C ALA A 100 13.06 5.97 -1.17
N ALA A 101 11.97 6.42 -1.81
CA ALA A 101 10.68 5.78 -1.71
C ALA A 101 10.70 4.32 -2.19
N VAL A 102 11.35 4.04 -3.35
CA VAL A 102 11.50 2.67 -3.86
C VAL A 102 12.29 1.79 -2.89
N MET A 103 13.38 2.32 -2.32
CA MET A 103 14.20 1.58 -1.36
C MET A 103 13.46 1.37 -0.02
N MET A 104 12.72 2.38 0.45
CA MET A 104 11.96 2.33 1.71
C MET A 104 10.69 1.48 1.56
N ALA A 105 10.06 1.46 0.39
CA ALA A 105 8.90 0.62 0.10
C ALA A 105 9.13 -0.83 0.51
N ALA A 106 10.32 -1.34 0.19
CA ALA A 106 10.72 -2.70 0.54
C ALA A 106 11.02 -2.91 2.05
N LEU A 107 10.84 -1.89 2.88
CA LEU A 107 11.04 -1.94 4.32
C LEU A 107 9.73 -1.84 5.10
N SER A 108 8.88 -0.86 4.75
CA SER A 108 7.71 -0.48 5.56
C SER A 108 6.40 -1.10 5.07
N GLY A 109 6.24 -1.28 3.75
CA GLY A 109 4.99 -1.71 3.13
C GLY A 109 3.79 -0.78 3.39
N SER A 110 4.01 0.42 3.96
CA SER A 110 2.99 1.37 4.38
C SER A 110 3.19 2.74 3.73
N ALA A 111 2.25 3.14 2.85
CA ALA A 111 2.28 4.44 2.19
C ALA A 111 2.27 5.61 3.19
N VAL A 112 1.50 5.50 4.26
CA VAL A 112 1.36 6.55 5.29
C VAL A 112 2.66 6.72 6.07
N ALA A 113 3.31 5.62 6.46
CA ALA A 113 4.58 5.67 7.18
C ALA A 113 5.70 6.27 6.32
N ASP A 114 5.80 5.86 5.05
CA ASP A 114 6.79 6.40 4.11
C ASP A 114 6.52 7.88 3.79
N ALA A 115 5.24 8.26 3.64
CA ALA A 115 4.86 9.66 3.46
C ALA A 115 5.29 10.55 4.62
N ALA A 116 5.10 10.08 5.85
CA ALA A 116 5.52 10.79 7.05
C ALA A 116 7.05 10.94 7.10
N ALA A 117 7.78 9.84 6.88
CA ALA A 117 9.24 9.83 6.94
C ALA A 117 9.88 10.70 5.84
N LEU A 118 9.46 10.51 4.59
CA LEU A 118 9.98 11.27 3.45
C LEU A 118 9.65 12.76 3.56
N SER A 119 8.41 13.09 3.98
CA SER A 119 8.00 14.49 4.14
C SER A 119 8.76 15.18 5.25
N ALA A 120 8.98 14.53 6.38
CA ALA A 120 9.74 15.09 7.49
C ALA A 120 11.19 15.39 7.11
N LEU A 121 11.80 14.50 6.31
CA LEU A 121 13.21 14.62 5.92
C LEU A 121 13.41 15.51 4.69
N LEU A 122 12.67 15.29 3.61
CA LEU A 122 12.97 15.87 2.31
C LEU A 122 12.20 17.15 2.01
N LEU A 123 10.97 17.32 2.51
CA LEU A 123 10.19 18.52 2.18
C LEU A 123 10.87 19.82 2.62
N PRO A 124 11.43 19.94 3.85
CA PRO A 124 12.17 21.11 4.24
C PRO A 124 13.41 21.37 3.37
N MET A 125 14.12 20.29 2.99
CA MET A 125 15.29 20.37 2.14
C MET A 125 14.96 20.85 0.72
N MET A 126 13.87 20.34 0.14
CA MET A 126 13.39 20.72 -1.18
C MET A 126 12.99 22.20 -1.23
N VAL A 127 12.25 22.65 -0.22
CA VAL A 127 11.84 24.06 -0.11
C VAL A 127 13.06 24.98 0.09
N ALA A 128 14.00 24.59 0.94
CA ALA A 128 15.23 25.35 1.17
C ALA A 128 16.13 25.43 -0.08
N ALA A 129 16.10 24.40 -0.92
CA ALA A 129 16.81 24.38 -2.21
C ALA A 129 16.12 25.20 -3.31
N GLY A 130 14.93 25.73 -3.07
CA GLY A 130 14.16 26.58 -3.99
C GLY A 130 13.14 25.81 -4.86
N HIS A 131 12.82 24.56 -4.52
CA HIS A 131 11.74 23.84 -5.19
C HIS A 131 10.37 24.39 -4.77
N ASP A 132 9.41 24.35 -5.69
CA ASP A 132 8.01 24.68 -5.40
C ASP A 132 7.45 23.76 -4.32
N LYS A 133 6.88 24.36 -3.27
CA LYS A 133 6.39 23.63 -2.09
C LYS A 133 5.25 22.67 -2.42
N ALA A 134 4.33 23.08 -3.32
CA ALA A 134 3.20 22.24 -3.71
C ALA A 134 3.67 20.99 -4.48
N ARG A 135 4.55 21.21 -5.49
CA ARG A 135 5.09 20.12 -6.30
C ARG A 135 5.95 19.17 -5.48
N SER A 136 6.75 19.70 -4.56
CA SER A 136 7.55 18.89 -3.63
C SER A 136 6.66 18.00 -2.75
N ALA A 137 5.63 18.59 -2.11
CA ALA A 137 4.70 17.85 -1.28
C ALA A 137 3.91 16.80 -2.10
N GLY A 138 3.44 17.17 -3.31
CA GLY A 138 2.74 16.26 -4.21
C GLY A 138 3.60 15.09 -4.69
N LEU A 139 4.89 15.34 -4.99
CA LEU A 139 5.83 14.27 -5.34
C LEU A 139 6.05 13.31 -4.17
N LEU A 140 6.27 13.83 -2.96
CA LEU A 140 6.48 13.00 -1.77
C LEU A 140 5.26 12.12 -1.47
N ALA A 141 4.05 12.67 -1.59
CA ALA A 141 2.82 11.91 -1.48
C ALA A 141 2.75 10.79 -2.54
N SER A 142 3.01 11.13 -3.81
CA SER A 142 2.95 10.15 -4.91
C SER A 142 4.05 9.10 -4.86
N ALA A 143 5.24 9.44 -4.38
CA ALA A 143 6.33 8.48 -4.22
C ALA A 143 6.04 7.48 -3.09
N SER A 144 5.39 7.93 -2.03
CA SER A 144 5.09 7.07 -0.87
C SER A 144 4.11 5.95 -1.18
N ILE A 145 3.22 6.10 -2.19
CA ILE A 145 2.28 5.03 -2.55
C ILE A 145 2.93 3.85 -3.29
N ILE A 146 4.22 3.91 -3.56
CA ILE A 146 5.00 2.76 -4.05
C ILE A 146 5.14 1.70 -2.94
N ALA A 147 5.12 2.11 -1.66
CA ALA A 147 5.30 1.22 -0.51
C ALA A 147 4.33 0.03 -0.46
N PRO A 148 3.02 0.18 -0.64
CA PRO A 148 2.12 -0.96 -0.66
C PRO A 148 2.19 -1.84 -1.93
N ILE A 149 3.08 -1.55 -2.87
CA ILE A 149 3.17 -2.26 -4.15
C ILE A 149 4.47 -3.08 -4.23
N ILE A 150 5.59 -2.53 -3.77
CA ILE A 150 6.87 -3.26 -3.70
C ILE A 150 6.90 -4.13 -2.44
N PRO A 151 7.29 -5.43 -2.54
CA PRO A 151 7.33 -6.30 -1.37
C PRO A 151 8.39 -5.87 -0.32
N PRO A 152 8.08 -6.08 0.98
CA PRO A 152 6.86 -6.63 1.53
C PRO A 152 5.71 -5.62 1.57
N SER A 153 4.49 -6.07 1.29
CA SER A 153 3.31 -5.22 1.21
C SER A 153 2.17 -5.76 2.09
N ILE A 154 1.71 -4.94 3.02
CA ILE A 154 0.57 -5.27 3.88
C ILE A 154 -0.71 -5.42 3.05
N GLY A 155 -0.89 -4.58 2.02
CA GLY A 155 -2.03 -4.66 1.11
C GLY A 155 -2.12 -6.01 0.39
N PHE A 156 -1.00 -6.54 -0.10
CA PHE A 156 -0.97 -7.86 -0.72
C PHE A 156 -1.22 -9.00 0.26
N VAL A 157 -0.80 -8.87 1.53
CA VAL A 157 -1.13 -9.87 2.57
C VAL A 157 -2.63 -9.91 2.80
N ILE A 158 -3.26 -8.75 3.03
CA ILE A 158 -4.71 -8.66 3.28
C ILE A 158 -5.50 -9.15 2.07
N PHE A 159 -5.14 -8.70 0.86
CA PHE A 159 -5.80 -9.16 -0.36
C PHE A 159 -5.60 -10.66 -0.60
N GLY A 160 -4.39 -11.18 -0.41
CA GLY A 160 -4.09 -12.59 -0.59
C GLY A 160 -4.93 -13.50 0.30
N VAL A 161 -5.16 -13.09 1.56
CA VAL A 161 -6.05 -13.81 2.50
C VAL A 161 -7.51 -13.66 2.07
N ALA A 162 -7.99 -12.44 1.82
CA ALA A 162 -9.38 -12.18 1.45
C ALA A 162 -9.78 -12.85 0.12
N ALA A 163 -8.86 -12.92 -0.86
CA ALA A 163 -9.09 -13.50 -2.19
C ALA A 163 -8.72 -14.98 -2.30
N ASN A 164 -8.08 -15.55 -1.26
CA ASN A 164 -7.44 -16.86 -1.27
C ASN A 164 -6.45 -17.01 -2.45
N VAL A 165 -5.52 -16.04 -2.55
CA VAL A 165 -4.47 -15.95 -3.57
C VAL A 165 -3.10 -16.00 -2.90
N SER A 166 -2.12 -16.64 -3.54
CA SER A 166 -0.75 -16.75 -3.01
C SER A 166 -0.10 -15.39 -2.80
N ILE A 167 0.19 -15.06 -1.54
CA ILE A 167 0.84 -13.81 -1.14
C ILE A 167 2.24 -13.71 -1.75
N SER A 168 3.00 -14.82 -1.79
CA SER A 168 4.33 -14.84 -2.41
C SER A 168 4.26 -14.47 -3.90
N LYS A 169 3.26 -14.98 -4.65
CA LYS A 169 3.08 -14.62 -6.05
C LYS A 169 2.70 -13.15 -6.22
N LEU A 170 1.83 -12.62 -5.35
CA LEU A 170 1.48 -11.20 -5.35
C LEU A 170 2.70 -10.32 -5.09
N PHE A 171 3.55 -10.68 -4.13
CA PHE A 171 4.77 -9.96 -3.83
C PHE A 171 5.71 -9.92 -5.05
N MET A 172 5.95 -11.06 -5.67
CA MET A 172 6.82 -11.12 -6.85
C MET A 172 6.23 -10.35 -8.03
N ALA A 173 4.92 -10.42 -8.23
CA ALA A 173 4.23 -9.71 -9.32
C ALA A 173 4.18 -8.19 -9.12
N GLY A 174 4.29 -7.68 -7.88
CA GLY A 174 4.28 -6.26 -7.56
C GLY A 174 5.59 -5.52 -7.87
N ILE A 175 6.73 -6.23 -7.97
CA ILE A 175 8.06 -5.61 -8.09
C ILE A 175 8.16 -4.73 -9.36
N VAL A 176 7.88 -5.29 -10.53
CA VAL A 176 8.03 -4.57 -11.80
C VAL A 176 7.01 -3.45 -11.94
N PRO A 177 5.71 -3.64 -11.64
CA PRO A 177 4.75 -2.55 -11.57
C PRO A 177 5.16 -1.41 -10.65
N GLY A 178 5.69 -1.70 -9.46
CA GLY A 178 6.21 -0.68 -8.55
C GLY A 178 7.36 0.14 -9.16
N ILE A 179 8.29 -0.53 -9.86
CA ILE A 179 9.39 0.13 -10.59
C ILE A 179 8.84 0.96 -11.76
N MET A 180 7.81 0.49 -12.47
CA MET A 180 7.18 1.25 -13.56
C MET A 180 6.53 2.53 -13.04
N LEU A 181 5.86 2.49 -11.89
CA LEU A 181 5.30 3.67 -11.24
C LEU A 181 6.40 4.65 -10.81
N ALA A 182 7.51 4.17 -10.26
CA ALA A 182 8.67 4.99 -9.94
C ALA A 182 9.27 5.66 -11.20
N GLY A 183 9.36 4.91 -12.30
CA GLY A 183 9.79 5.44 -13.61
C GLY A 183 8.88 6.54 -14.14
N ALA A 184 7.56 6.38 -14.00
CA ALA A 184 6.58 7.41 -14.36
C ALA A 184 6.76 8.67 -13.51
N LEU A 185 6.96 8.53 -12.20
CA LEU A 185 7.25 9.67 -11.33
C LEU A 185 8.57 10.35 -11.70
N TRP A 186 9.60 9.57 -12.06
CA TRP A 186 10.89 10.09 -12.51
C TRP A 186 10.74 10.96 -13.76
N LEU A 187 10.02 10.48 -14.76
CA LEU A 187 9.73 11.22 -16.00
C LEU A 187 8.86 12.45 -15.75
N THR A 188 7.85 12.33 -14.92
CA THR A 188 6.96 13.44 -14.54
C THR A 188 7.74 14.52 -13.79
N TRP A 189 8.59 14.13 -12.84
CA TRP A 189 9.44 15.06 -12.11
C TRP A 189 10.43 15.77 -13.03
N TRP A 190 11.06 15.04 -13.95
CA TRP A 190 11.92 15.64 -14.96
C TRP A 190 11.19 16.72 -15.76
N TRP A 191 9.96 16.44 -16.19
CA TRP A 191 9.17 17.39 -16.96
C TRP A 191 8.75 18.60 -16.13
N VAL A 192 8.35 18.41 -14.89
CA VAL A 192 7.86 19.45 -13.97
C VAL A 192 9.01 20.33 -13.47
N ALA A 193 10.14 19.74 -13.05
CA ALA A 193 11.25 20.43 -12.42
C ALA A 193 12.20 21.11 -13.42
N ARG A 194 12.11 20.80 -14.71
CA ARG A 194 13.06 21.35 -15.74
C ARG A 194 13.09 22.87 -15.82
N LYS A 195 12.00 23.54 -15.44
CA LYS A 195 11.86 25.01 -15.47
C LYS A 195 12.23 25.65 -14.14
N GLU A 196 12.45 24.88 -13.09
CA GLU A 196 12.80 25.42 -11.77
C GLU A 196 14.28 25.83 -11.75
N GLN A 197 14.54 26.98 -11.12
CA GLN A 197 15.90 27.45 -10.86
C GLN A 197 16.25 27.06 -9.43
N VAL A 198 16.86 25.88 -9.28
CA VAL A 198 17.23 25.31 -7.98
C VAL A 198 18.74 25.24 -7.83
N ALA A 199 19.21 25.41 -6.61
CA ALA A 199 20.61 25.19 -6.28
C ALA A 199 20.95 23.70 -6.46
N VAL A 200 21.98 23.42 -7.24
CA VAL A 200 22.49 22.08 -7.49
C VAL A 200 23.73 21.86 -6.63
N PRO A 201 23.70 20.95 -5.66
CA PRO A 201 24.89 20.66 -4.85
C PRO A 201 25.98 19.99 -5.71
N PRO A 202 27.25 20.09 -5.32
CA PRO A 202 28.35 19.43 -6.01
C PRO A 202 28.20 17.91 -5.94
N ARG A 203 28.72 17.24 -6.97
CA ARG A 203 28.73 15.77 -7.01
C ARG A 203 29.59 15.22 -5.89
N LYS A 204 29.06 14.23 -5.17
CA LYS A 204 29.79 13.54 -4.11
C LYS A 204 30.93 12.70 -4.68
N THR A 205 32.02 12.61 -3.94
CA THR A 205 33.21 11.82 -4.29
C THR A 205 32.93 10.33 -4.13
N GLY A 206 33.71 9.49 -4.84
CA GLY A 206 33.58 8.03 -4.72
C GLY A 206 33.68 7.51 -3.28
N PRO A 207 34.64 7.97 -2.45
CA PRO A 207 34.71 7.60 -1.04
C PRO A 207 33.47 7.98 -0.23
N GLU A 208 32.87 9.17 -0.46
CA GLU A 208 31.63 9.58 0.22
C GLU A 208 30.45 8.67 -0.16
N VAL A 209 30.31 8.33 -1.45
CA VAL A 209 29.26 7.39 -1.92
C VAL A 209 29.47 6.01 -1.28
N TRP A 210 30.73 5.54 -1.22
CA TRP A 210 31.05 4.25 -0.62
C TRP A 210 30.76 4.20 0.89
N THR A 211 31.02 5.28 1.60
CA THR A 211 30.69 5.41 3.03
C THR A 211 29.18 5.38 3.25
N ALA A 212 28.42 6.17 2.48
CA ALA A 212 26.96 6.18 2.55
C ALA A 212 26.35 4.81 2.19
N PHE A 213 26.93 4.10 1.20
CA PHE A 213 26.54 2.74 0.86
C PHE A 213 26.77 1.77 2.03
N LYS A 214 27.95 1.80 2.67
CA LYS A 214 28.23 0.96 3.83
C LYS A 214 27.24 1.20 4.96
N GLU A 215 26.93 2.48 5.23
CA GLU A 215 25.97 2.84 6.26
C GLU A 215 24.53 2.36 5.94
N ALA A 216 24.15 2.37 4.66
CA ALA A 216 22.84 1.93 4.20
C ALA A 216 22.77 0.39 3.97
N THR A 217 23.91 -0.32 3.95
CA THR A 217 23.96 -1.75 3.53
C THR A 217 22.98 -2.60 4.31
N PHE A 218 22.93 -2.47 5.63
CA PHE A 218 22.01 -3.28 6.45
C PHE A 218 20.54 -2.95 6.16
N ALA A 219 20.22 -1.71 5.84
CA ALA A 219 18.86 -1.36 5.41
C ALA A 219 18.52 -1.97 4.04
N LEU A 220 19.47 -1.98 3.10
CA LEU A 220 19.28 -2.51 1.73
C LEU A 220 19.27 -4.05 1.67
N VAL A 221 19.93 -4.71 2.59
CA VAL A 221 20.02 -6.19 2.64
C VAL A 221 18.70 -6.81 3.08
N MET A 222 17.93 -6.16 3.95
CA MET A 222 16.68 -6.73 4.47
C MET A 222 15.66 -7.05 3.37
N PRO A 223 15.33 -6.16 2.42
CA PRO A 223 14.46 -6.49 1.29
C PRO A 223 14.97 -7.69 0.47
N VAL A 224 16.28 -7.77 0.29
CA VAL A 224 16.90 -8.89 -0.44
C VAL A 224 16.67 -10.20 0.29
N ILE A 225 16.84 -10.22 1.61
CA ILE A 225 16.57 -11.42 2.45
C ILE A 225 15.12 -11.86 2.26
N VAL A 226 14.16 -10.93 2.35
CA VAL A 226 12.73 -11.24 2.21
C VAL A 226 12.41 -11.76 0.82
N VAL A 227 12.80 -11.03 -0.23
CA VAL A 227 12.47 -11.39 -1.62
C VAL A 227 13.13 -12.70 -2.03
N VAL A 228 14.42 -12.87 -1.74
CA VAL A 228 15.17 -14.09 -2.07
C VAL A 228 14.64 -15.28 -1.27
N GLY A 229 14.38 -15.10 0.03
CA GLY A 229 13.85 -16.16 0.88
C GLY A 229 12.47 -16.65 0.43
N LEU A 230 11.60 -15.75 0.01
CA LEU A 230 10.28 -16.08 -0.56
C LEU A 230 10.40 -16.78 -1.93
N LYS A 231 11.28 -16.27 -2.81
CA LYS A 231 11.50 -16.83 -4.16
C LYS A 231 11.99 -18.28 -4.11
N PHE A 232 12.93 -18.58 -3.23
CA PHE A 232 13.50 -19.93 -3.09
C PHE A 232 12.72 -20.83 -2.12
N GLY A 233 11.59 -20.34 -1.58
CA GLY A 233 10.74 -21.13 -0.67
C GLY A 233 11.39 -21.39 0.70
N VAL A 234 12.42 -20.61 1.07
CA VAL A 234 13.08 -20.71 2.39
C VAL A 234 12.14 -20.22 3.48
N PHE A 235 11.31 -19.20 3.16
CA PHE A 235 10.36 -18.59 4.08
C PHE A 235 8.95 -18.55 3.46
N THR A 236 7.95 -18.75 4.29
CA THR A 236 6.58 -18.28 4.05
C THR A 236 6.50 -16.76 4.26
N PRO A 237 5.47 -16.07 3.76
CA PRO A 237 5.29 -14.63 4.01
C PRO A 237 5.28 -14.25 5.49
N THR A 238 4.71 -15.11 6.36
CA THR A 238 4.68 -14.90 7.80
C THR A 238 6.06 -15.02 8.43
N GLU A 239 6.82 -16.07 8.07
CA GLU A 239 8.18 -16.24 8.54
C GLU A 239 9.11 -15.13 8.07
N ALA A 240 8.95 -14.68 6.81
CA ALA A 240 9.68 -13.53 6.28
C ALA A 240 9.40 -12.25 7.09
N ALA A 241 8.16 -12.04 7.54
CA ALA A 241 7.78 -10.90 8.39
C ALA A 241 8.44 -10.98 9.77
N VAL A 242 8.49 -12.16 10.39
CA VAL A 242 9.20 -12.38 11.66
C VAL A 242 10.69 -12.10 11.50
N VAL A 243 11.31 -12.65 10.45
CA VAL A 243 12.73 -12.40 10.14
C VAL A 243 13.00 -10.92 9.96
N ALA A 244 12.15 -10.20 9.22
CA ALA A 244 12.26 -8.76 9.03
C ALA A 244 12.19 -7.98 10.36
N ALA A 245 11.24 -8.33 11.24
CA ALA A 245 11.09 -7.67 12.54
C ALA A 245 12.30 -7.92 13.45
N VAL A 246 12.75 -9.16 13.56
CA VAL A 246 13.95 -9.51 14.35
C VAL A 246 15.19 -8.83 13.78
N TYR A 247 15.36 -8.87 12.45
CA TYR A 247 16.46 -8.19 11.79
C TYR A 247 16.47 -6.69 12.08
N ALA A 248 15.31 -6.02 11.94
CA ALA A 248 15.16 -4.60 12.23
C ALA A 248 15.56 -4.26 13.67
N ILE A 249 15.10 -5.04 14.67
CA ILE A 249 15.44 -4.86 16.08
C ILE A 249 16.95 -5.00 16.29
N VAL A 250 17.55 -6.09 15.79
CA VAL A 250 18.99 -6.38 15.94
C VAL A 250 19.83 -5.27 15.32
N ILE A 251 19.53 -4.87 14.10
CA ILE A 251 20.30 -3.82 13.40
C ILE A 251 20.16 -2.48 14.09
N SER A 252 18.96 -2.09 14.51
CA SER A 252 18.69 -0.79 15.13
C SER A 252 19.30 -0.67 16.53
N THR A 253 19.30 -1.76 17.32
CA THR A 253 19.78 -1.75 18.71
C THR A 253 21.27 -2.06 18.83
N LEU A 254 21.76 -3.09 18.12
CA LEU A 254 23.13 -3.61 18.30
C LEU A 254 24.12 -3.04 17.29
N VAL A 255 23.73 -2.89 16.03
CA VAL A 255 24.63 -2.42 14.96
C VAL A 255 24.64 -0.90 14.89
N TYR A 256 23.48 -0.28 14.70
CA TYR A 256 23.37 1.18 14.60
C TYR A 256 23.33 1.86 15.96
N ARG A 257 22.88 1.16 16.99
CA ARG A 257 22.79 1.65 18.38
C ARG A 257 21.98 2.94 18.51
N GLU A 258 20.99 3.12 17.63
CA GLU A 258 20.09 4.28 17.66
C GLU A 258 18.88 4.05 18.55
N LEU A 259 18.48 2.78 18.76
CA LEU A 259 17.41 2.40 19.67
C LEU A 259 17.96 1.78 20.95
N LYS A 260 17.45 2.22 22.09
CA LYS A 260 17.66 1.57 23.38
C LYS A 260 16.59 0.48 23.56
N PHE A 261 16.89 -0.55 24.34
CA PHE A 261 15.89 -1.59 24.64
C PHE A 261 14.62 -1.03 25.33
N SER A 262 14.76 0.08 26.10
CA SER A 262 13.62 0.80 26.69
C SER A 262 12.64 1.33 25.64
N ASP A 263 13.13 1.73 24.47
CA ASP A 263 12.32 2.35 23.41
C ASP A 263 11.45 1.31 22.70
N LEU A 264 11.87 0.03 22.72
CA LEU A 264 11.13 -1.08 22.10
C LEU A 264 9.71 -1.20 22.66
N TYR A 265 9.48 -0.96 23.95
CA TYR A 265 8.14 -1.01 24.52
C TYR A 265 7.17 -0.07 23.82
N GLY A 266 7.60 1.17 23.55
CA GLY A 266 6.79 2.16 22.82
C GLY A 266 6.50 1.73 21.39
N LEU A 267 7.48 1.13 20.71
CA LEU A 267 7.35 0.64 19.33
C LEU A 267 6.41 -0.58 19.24
N PHE A 268 6.56 -1.54 20.18
CA PHE A 268 5.64 -2.67 20.29
C PHE A 268 4.21 -2.20 20.56
N LEU A 269 4.02 -1.22 21.44
CA LEU A 269 2.71 -0.66 21.74
C LEU A 269 2.08 0.03 20.51
N ALA A 270 2.87 0.81 19.75
CA ALA A 270 2.43 1.47 18.52
C ALA A 270 2.02 0.45 17.46
N ALA A 271 2.91 -0.53 17.18
CA ALA A 271 2.63 -1.61 16.23
C ALA A 271 1.40 -2.43 16.63
N SER A 272 1.24 -2.76 17.92
CA SER A 272 0.09 -3.51 18.42
C SER A 272 -1.23 -2.75 18.27
N LYS A 273 -1.25 -1.43 18.52
CA LYS A 273 -2.45 -0.60 18.33
C LYS A 273 -2.91 -0.60 16.87
N THR A 274 -1.97 -0.38 15.95
CA THR A 274 -2.29 -0.37 14.51
C THR A 274 -2.72 -1.76 14.04
N THR A 275 -2.02 -2.80 14.47
CA THR A 275 -2.38 -4.20 14.20
C THR A 275 -3.77 -4.53 14.69
N ALA A 276 -4.12 -4.17 15.93
CA ALA A 276 -5.45 -4.46 16.50
C ALA A 276 -6.59 -3.86 15.65
N VAL A 277 -6.40 -2.62 15.15
CA VAL A 277 -7.39 -1.97 14.27
C VAL A 277 -7.53 -2.75 12.96
N ILE A 278 -6.42 -3.12 12.32
CA ILE A 278 -6.43 -3.86 11.04
C ILE A 278 -7.04 -5.26 11.26
N MET A 279 -6.63 -5.99 12.28
CA MET A 279 -7.12 -7.35 12.55
C MET A 279 -8.60 -7.37 12.90
N PHE A 280 -9.08 -6.38 13.67
CA PHE A 280 -10.50 -6.25 13.96
C PHE A 280 -11.32 -5.93 12.70
N LEU A 281 -10.78 -5.08 11.82
CA LEU A 281 -11.42 -4.78 10.54
C LEU A 281 -11.49 -6.02 9.64
N VAL A 282 -10.41 -6.82 9.57
CA VAL A 282 -10.40 -8.09 8.81
C VAL A 282 -11.44 -9.07 9.40
N ALA A 283 -11.46 -9.24 10.72
CA ALA A 283 -12.42 -10.10 11.40
C ALA A 283 -13.87 -9.70 11.09
N ALA A 284 -14.18 -8.41 11.18
CA ALA A 284 -15.52 -7.89 10.85
C ALA A 284 -15.88 -8.08 9.37
N ALA A 285 -14.90 -7.89 8.46
CA ALA A 285 -15.10 -8.04 7.02
C ALA A 285 -15.37 -9.49 6.63
N MET A 286 -14.80 -10.48 7.33
CA MET A 286 -15.05 -11.89 7.05
C MET A 286 -16.51 -12.31 7.33
N VAL A 287 -17.17 -11.66 8.29
CA VAL A 287 -18.62 -11.81 8.49
C VAL A 287 -19.39 -11.37 7.24
N SER A 288 -19.07 -10.17 6.74
CA SER A 288 -19.71 -9.64 5.52
C SER A 288 -19.37 -10.51 4.31
N ALA A 289 -18.14 -10.97 4.15
CA ALA A 289 -17.72 -11.83 3.04
C ALA A 289 -18.47 -13.17 3.02
N TRP A 290 -18.66 -13.79 4.19
CA TRP A 290 -19.45 -15.00 4.32
C TRP A 290 -20.91 -14.76 3.91
N LEU A 291 -21.52 -13.67 4.43
CA LEU A 291 -22.91 -13.33 4.12
C LEU A 291 -23.14 -12.92 2.68
N ILE A 292 -22.20 -12.21 2.05
CA ILE A 292 -22.21 -11.91 0.61
C ILE A 292 -22.33 -13.22 -0.19
N THR A 293 -21.61 -14.26 0.21
CA THR A 293 -21.63 -15.57 -0.45
C THR A 293 -22.95 -16.31 -0.22
N VAL A 294 -23.42 -16.36 1.04
CA VAL A 294 -24.67 -17.02 1.40
C VAL A 294 -25.88 -16.34 0.74
N ALA A 295 -25.85 -15.01 0.67
CA ALA A 295 -26.88 -14.19 0.03
C ALA A 295 -26.85 -14.23 -1.50
N GLN A 296 -25.93 -14.99 -2.12
CA GLN A 296 -25.76 -15.12 -3.56
C GLN A 296 -25.51 -13.76 -4.29
N LEU A 297 -24.99 -12.76 -3.57
CA LEU A 297 -24.69 -11.43 -4.17
C LEU A 297 -23.77 -11.51 -5.38
N PRO A 298 -22.71 -12.35 -5.41
CA PRO A 298 -21.86 -12.47 -6.59
C PRO A 298 -22.64 -12.92 -7.84
N ALA A 299 -23.61 -13.82 -7.69
CA ALA A 299 -24.43 -14.27 -8.81
C ALA A 299 -25.32 -13.14 -9.37
N GLU A 300 -25.91 -12.31 -8.50
CA GLU A 300 -26.68 -11.13 -8.93
C GLU A 300 -25.77 -10.13 -9.68
N VAL A 301 -24.55 -9.86 -9.15
CA VAL A 301 -23.60 -8.94 -9.80
C VAL A 301 -23.12 -9.49 -11.16
N ILE A 302 -22.82 -10.79 -11.23
CA ILE A 302 -22.43 -11.47 -12.49
C ILE A 302 -23.54 -11.32 -13.53
N SER A 303 -24.81 -11.54 -13.14
CA SER A 303 -25.95 -11.42 -14.08
C SER A 303 -26.13 -9.99 -14.61
N LEU A 304 -25.90 -8.97 -13.76
CA LEU A 304 -25.97 -7.56 -14.14
C LEU A 304 -24.82 -7.14 -15.08
N LEU A 305 -23.65 -7.74 -14.92
CA LEU A 305 -22.45 -7.42 -15.68
C LEU A 305 -22.13 -8.42 -16.77
N GLN A 306 -23.08 -9.33 -17.09
CA GLN A 306 -22.90 -10.36 -18.12
C GLN A 306 -22.38 -9.83 -19.45
N PRO A 307 -22.83 -8.66 -20.00
CA PRO A 307 -22.28 -8.12 -21.24
C PRO A 307 -20.81 -7.72 -21.18
N LEU A 308 -20.26 -7.51 -19.97
CA LEU A 308 -18.85 -7.16 -19.77
C LEU A 308 -17.95 -8.39 -19.60
N LEU A 309 -18.51 -9.55 -19.27
CA LEU A 309 -17.74 -10.80 -19.08
C LEU A 309 -17.07 -11.28 -20.36
N ASP A 310 -17.67 -11.02 -21.51
CA ASP A 310 -17.13 -11.39 -22.82
C ASP A 310 -15.88 -10.58 -23.20
N SER A 311 -15.61 -9.47 -22.46
CA SER A 311 -14.44 -8.63 -22.67
C SER A 311 -13.68 -8.39 -21.38
N PRO A 312 -12.72 -9.28 -21.00
CA PRO A 312 -11.96 -9.16 -19.75
C PRO A 312 -11.26 -7.81 -19.56
N LYS A 313 -10.80 -7.18 -20.65
CA LYS A 313 -10.16 -5.85 -20.59
C LYS A 313 -11.16 -4.75 -20.25
N LEU A 314 -12.37 -4.80 -20.84
CA LEU A 314 -13.41 -3.82 -20.56
C LEU A 314 -13.92 -3.97 -19.12
N LEU A 315 -14.07 -5.21 -18.65
CA LEU A 315 -14.42 -5.51 -17.28
C LEU A 315 -13.35 -4.96 -16.31
N MET A 316 -12.06 -5.23 -16.57
CA MET A 316 -10.97 -4.68 -15.75
C MET A 316 -11.00 -3.16 -15.73
N PHE A 317 -11.22 -2.52 -16.87
CA PHE A 317 -11.33 -1.07 -16.94
C PHE A 317 -12.48 -0.54 -16.08
N ALA A 318 -13.67 -1.16 -16.19
CA ALA A 318 -14.83 -0.79 -15.38
C ALA A 318 -14.60 -1.00 -13.87
N ILE A 319 -13.98 -2.12 -13.49
CA ILE A 319 -13.62 -2.38 -12.09
C ILE A 319 -12.62 -1.34 -11.59
N MET A 320 -11.59 -1.00 -12.38
CA MET A 320 -10.61 0.00 -11.96
C MET A 320 -11.27 1.38 -11.78
N LEU A 321 -12.23 1.77 -12.62
CA LEU A 321 -12.99 3.01 -12.42
C LEU A 321 -13.83 2.97 -11.14
N LEU A 322 -14.47 1.85 -10.85
CA LEU A 322 -15.21 1.66 -9.59
C LEU A 322 -14.29 1.83 -8.38
N VAL A 323 -13.13 1.17 -8.42
CA VAL A 323 -12.14 1.21 -7.31
C VAL A 323 -11.56 2.61 -7.12
N ILE A 324 -11.35 3.38 -8.21
CA ILE A 324 -10.97 4.80 -8.10
C ILE A 324 -12.02 5.56 -7.30
N VAL A 325 -13.30 5.43 -7.65
CA VAL A 325 -14.39 6.14 -6.97
C VAL A 325 -14.44 5.77 -5.47
N VAL A 326 -14.40 4.48 -5.15
CA VAL A 326 -14.40 4.01 -3.76
C VAL A 326 -13.16 4.47 -3.01
N GLY A 327 -11.98 4.40 -3.64
CA GLY A 327 -10.70 4.81 -3.07
C GLY A 327 -10.59 6.31 -2.75
N THR A 328 -11.42 7.16 -3.36
CA THR A 328 -11.49 8.60 -2.98
C THR A 328 -12.08 8.81 -1.59
N ALA A 329 -12.90 7.89 -1.11
CA ALA A 329 -13.65 8.01 0.14
C ALA A 329 -13.15 7.09 1.25
N MET A 330 -12.49 5.98 0.89
CA MET A 330 -12.10 4.92 1.83
C MET A 330 -10.59 4.66 1.78
N ASP A 331 -10.04 4.24 2.91
CA ASP A 331 -8.65 3.77 2.99
C ASP A 331 -8.47 2.41 2.30
N MET A 332 -7.22 2.04 2.02
CA MET A 332 -6.87 0.83 1.27
C MET A 332 -7.41 -0.45 1.93
N THR A 333 -7.20 -0.64 3.24
CA THR A 333 -7.59 -1.87 3.94
C THR A 333 -9.10 -2.15 3.87
N PRO A 334 -10.00 -1.21 4.25
CA PRO A 334 -11.44 -1.45 4.12
C PRO A 334 -11.87 -1.65 2.65
N THR A 335 -11.28 -0.92 1.71
CA THR A 335 -11.61 -1.08 0.28
C THR A 335 -11.28 -2.51 -0.20
N ILE A 336 -10.10 -3.04 0.16
CA ILE A 336 -9.72 -4.42 -0.15
C ILE A 336 -10.76 -5.40 0.43
N LEU A 337 -11.07 -5.26 1.71
CA LEU A 337 -11.90 -6.23 2.44
C LEU A 337 -13.37 -6.22 1.99
N ILE A 338 -13.90 -5.07 1.60
CA ILE A 338 -15.29 -4.94 1.14
C ILE A 338 -15.43 -5.40 -0.32
N LEU A 339 -14.51 -4.96 -1.19
CA LEU A 339 -14.65 -5.21 -2.63
C LEU A 339 -14.16 -6.60 -3.04
N THR A 340 -13.17 -7.18 -2.37
CA THR A 340 -12.61 -8.48 -2.77
C THR A 340 -13.65 -9.59 -2.83
N PRO A 341 -14.52 -9.81 -1.83
CA PRO A 341 -15.53 -10.88 -1.88
C PRO A 341 -16.55 -10.70 -3.01
N VAL A 342 -16.81 -9.47 -3.42
CA VAL A 342 -17.74 -9.14 -4.50
C VAL A 342 -17.08 -9.28 -5.87
N LEU A 343 -15.85 -8.78 -6.02
CA LEU A 343 -15.15 -8.70 -7.31
C LEU A 343 -14.47 -10.01 -7.71
N MET A 344 -13.94 -10.79 -6.77
CA MET A 344 -13.20 -12.01 -7.09
C MET A 344 -13.99 -13.08 -7.83
N PRO A 345 -15.27 -13.36 -7.50
CA PRO A 345 -16.10 -14.25 -8.30
C PRO A 345 -16.27 -13.77 -9.76
N LEU A 346 -16.45 -12.45 -9.95
CA LEU A 346 -16.58 -11.83 -11.27
C LEU A 346 -15.27 -11.93 -12.09
N VAL A 347 -14.12 -11.66 -11.45
CA VAL A 347 -12.79 -11.79 -12.03
C VAL A 347 -12.53 -13.23 -12.50
N LYS A 348 -12.87 -14.21 -11.67
CA LYS A 348 -12.72 -15.64 -12.01
C LYS A 348 -13.67 -16.05 -13.14
N ALA A 349 -14.92 -15.59 -13.14
CA ALA A 349 -15.90 -15.87 -14.18
C ALA A 349 -15.46 -15.32 -15.55
N ALA A 350 -14.79 -14.17 -15.57
CA ALA A 350 -14.23 -13.56 -16.79
C ALA A 350 -12.88 -14.17 -17.21
N GLY A 351 -12.36 -15.18 -16.52
CA GLY A 351 -11.07 -15.81 -16.82
C GLY A 351 -9.85 -14.91 -16.58
N ILE A 352 -9.99 -13.88 -15.75
CA ILE A 352 -8.88 -12.97 -15.39
C ILE A 352 -8.03 -13.63 -14.32
N ASP A 353 -6.70 -13.58 -14.49
CA ASP A 353 -5.76 -14.12 -13.51
C ASP A 353 -5.89 -13.38 -12.17
N PRO A 354 -6.11 -14.11 -11.04
CA PRO A 354 -6.28 -13.48 -9.72
C PRO A 354 -5.07 -12.71 -9.21
N VAL A 355 -3.84 -13.10 -9.58
CA VAL A 355 -2.61 -12.39 -9.19
C VAL A 355 -2.52 -11.07 -9.96
N TYR A 356 -2.78 -11.11 -11.26
CA TYR A 356 -2.84 -9.91 -12.10
C TYR A 356 -3.88 -8.90 -11.58
N PHE A 357 -5.10 -9.39 -11.31
CA PHE A 357 -6.14 -8.56 -10.72
C PHE A 357 -5.67 -7.95 -9.39
N GLY A 358 -5.13 -8.77 -8.49
CA GLY A 358 -4.66 -8.34 -7.17
C GLY A 358 -3.62 -7.23 -7.24
N VAL A 359 -2.65 -7.34 -8.16
CA VAL A 359 -1.62 -6.31 -8.37
C VAL A 359 -2.26 -4.99 -8.79
N LEU A 360 -3.14 -4.99 -9.82
CA LEU A 360 -3.80 -3.77 -10.28
C LEU A 360 -4.76 -3.19 -9.25
N PHE A 361 -5.44 -4.05 -8.49
CA PHE A 361 -6.34 -3.65 -7.44
C PHE A 361 -5.59 -2.93 -6.31
N ILE A 362 -4.43 -3.44 -5.89
CA ILE A 362 -3.60 -2.77 -4.87
C ILE A 362 -2.99 -1.48 -5.41
N ILE A 363 -2.52 -1.44 -6.65
CA ILE A 363 -2.04 -0.20 -7.30
C ILE A 363 -3.14 0.86 -7.29
N ASN A 364 -4.34 0.50 -7.70
CA ASN A 364 -5.46 1.43 -7.75
C ASN A 364 -5.84 1.96 -6.35
N ASN A 365 -5.91 1.06 -5.36
CA ASN A 365 -6.13 1.46 -3.97
C ASN A 365 -5.02 2.38 -3.45
N ALA A 366 -3.76 2.10 -3.80
CA ALA A 366 -2.63 2.96 -3.42
C ALA A 366 -2.76 4.37 -4.03
N ILE A 367 -3.14 4.48 -5.32
CA ILE A 367 -3.43 5.78 -5.95
C ILE A 367 -4.63 6.45 -5.26
N GLY A 368 -5.63 5.71 -4.80
CA GLY A 368 -6.74 6.20 -3.99
C GLY A 368 -6.28 6.98 -2.74
N LEU A 369 -5.19 6.55 -2.09
CA LEU A 369 -4.64 7.24 -0.91
C LEU A 369 -4.12 8.66 -1.17
N ILE A 370 -3.87 9.00 -2.43
CA ILE A 370 -3.46 10.35 -2.88
C ILE A 370 -4.55 11.05 -3.71
N THR A 371 -5.75 10.47 -3.78
CA THR A 371 -6.85 11.02 -4.58
C THR A 371 -7.80 11.81 -3.67
N PRO A 372 -8.08 13.11 -3.97
CA PRO A 372 -9.07 13.88 -3.25
C PRO A 372 -10.48 13.27 -3.36
N PRO A 373 -11.40 13.48 -2.38
CA PRO A 373 -11.34 14.49 -1.31
C PRO A 373 -10.66 14.03 -0.02
N VAL A 374 -10.53 12.72 0.26
CA VAL A 374 -9.98 12.25 1.55
C VAL A 374 -8.46 12.11 1.48
N GLY A 375 -7.93 11.16 0.69
CA GLY A 375 -6.51 10.94 0.48
C GLY A 375 -5.68 10.86 1.77
N THR A 376 -5.64 9.72 2.45
CA THR A 376 -4.96 9.59 3.76
C THR A 376 -3.48 9.96 3.70
N VAL A 377 -2.81 9.67 2.60
CA VAL A 377 -1.41 10.06 2.36
C VAL A 377 -1.29 11.57 2.16
N LEU A 378 -2.25 12.22 1.47
CA LEU A 378 -2.26 13.70 1.33
C LEU A 378 -2.38 14.37 2.69
N ASN A 379 -3.26 13.85 3.57
CA ASN A 379 -3.42 14.34 4.94
C ASN A 379 -2.13 14.20 5.75
N THR A 380 -1.43 13.07 5.59
CA THR A 380 -0.15 12.83 6.27
C THR A 380 0.91 13.83 5.83
N VAL A 381 1.07 14.02 4.52
CA VAL A 381 2.04 14.99 3.98
C VAL A 381 1.69 16.41 4.38
N ALA A 382 0.41 16.77 4.37
CA ALA A 382 -0.08 18.09 4.81
C ALA A 382 0.26 18.33 6.30
N GLY A 383 -0.04 17.36 7.16
CA GLY A 383 0.21 17.45 8.60
C GLY A 383 1.69 17.52 8.96
N VAL A 384 2.50 16.59 8.45
CA VAL A 384 3.95 16.53 8.73
C VAL A 384 4.67 17.71 8.10
N GLY A 385 4.33 18.05 6.85
CA GLY A 385 4.96 19.14 6.11
C GLY A 385 4.47 20.54 6.51
N LYS A 386 3.47 20.62 7.39
CA LYS A 386 2.80 21.89 7.76
C LYS A 386 2.39 22.70 6.51
N VAL A 387 1.70 22.01 5.61
CA VAL A 387 1.23 22.55 4.33
C VAL A 387 -0.29 22.37 4.28
N SER A 388 -1.02 23.33 3.72
CA SER A 388 -2.47 23.16 3.56
C SER A 388 -2.80 22.04 2.58
N MET A 389 -3.90 21.33 2.83
CA MET A 389 -4.36 20.21 1.99
C MET A 389 -4.56 20.63 0.52
N ASP A 390 -5.06 21.84 0.27
CA ASP A 390 -5.24 22.39 -1.07
C ASP A 390 -3.92 22.50 -1.84
N VAL A 391 -2.83 22.92 -1.18
CA VAL A 391 -1.50 23.02 -1.79
C VAL A 391 -0.96 21.64 -2.15
N VAL A 392 -1.10 20.65 -1.25
CA VAL A 392 -0.67 19.25 -1.54
C VAL A 392 -1.50 18.68 -2.68
N THR A 393 -2.81 18.89 -2.66
CA THR A 393 -3.74 18.41 -3.70
C THR A 393 -3.40 18.97 -5.09
N ARG A 394 -3.10 20.26 -5.19
CA ARG A 394 -2.66 20.84 -6.48
C ARG A 394 -1.31 20.28 -6.93
N GLY A 395 -0.41 20.08 -5.99
CA GLY A 395 0.92 19.56 -6.29
C GLY A 395 0.94 18.09 -6.74
N VAL A 396 0.01 17.27 -6.25
CA VAL A 396 -0.04 15.83 -6.55
C VAL A 396 -0.57 15.52 -7.94
N MET A 397 -1.40 16.40 -8.52
CA MET A 397 -2.15 16.14 -9.76
C MET A 397 -1.30 15.58 -10.92
N PRO A 398 -0.15 16.17 -11.31
CA PRO A 398 0.63 15.65 -12.44
C PRO A 398 1.18 14.26 -12.17
N PHE A 399 1.57 13.96 -10.94
CA PHE A 399 2.11 12.67 -10.53
C PHE A 399 1.03 11.59 -10.45
N MET A 400 -0.11 11.93 -9.87
CA MET A 400 -1.28 11.06 -9.79
C MET A 400 -1.78 10.68 -11.18
N LEU A 401 -1.89 11.63 -12.11
CA LEU A 401 -2.29 11.36 -13.49
C LEU A 401 -1.30 10.44 -14.21
N ALA A 402 0.01 10.61 -13.99
CA ALA A 402 1.03 9.74 -14.55
C ALA A 402 0.91 8.30 -14.00
N GLN A 403 0.60 8.13 -12.71
CA GLN A 403 0.39 6.83 -12.10
C GLN A 403 -0.88 6.15 -12.60
N PHE A 404 -1.99 6.89 -12.78
CA PHE A 404 -3.18 6.37 -13.45
C PHE A 404 -2.88 5.94 -14.88
N ALA A 405 -2.12 6.72 -15.65
CA ALA A 405 -1.75 6.36 -17.00
C ALA A 405 -0.99 5.03 -17.05
N VAL A 406 -0.03 4.81 -16.14
CA VAL A 406 0.71 3.54 -16.04
C VAL A 406 -0.22 2.41 -15.62
N MET A 407 -1.11 2.62 -14.65
CA MET A 407 -2.09 1.61 -14.24
C MET A 407 -2.99 1.18 -15.40
N PHE A 408 -3.56 2.12 -16.15
CA PHE A 408 -4.40 1.80 -17.31
C PHE A 408 -3.59 1.19 -18.47
N LEU A 409 -2.32 1.55 -18.62
CA LEU A 409 -1.43 0.87 -19.56
C LEU A 409 -1.28 -0.62 -19.20
N MET A 410 -1.17 -0.95 -17.92
CA MET A 410 -1.12 -2.34 -17.45
C MET A 410 -2.48 -3.06 -17.63
N VAL A 411 -3.62 -2.36 -17.61
CA VAL A 411 -4.94 -2.92 -17.97
C VAL A 411 -4.99 -3.28 -19.45
N LEU A 412 -4.47 -2.40 -20.32
CA LEU A 412 -4.44 -2.64 -21.77
C LEU A 412 -3.45 -3.76 -22.15
N PHE A 413 -2.33 -3.84 -21.43
CA PHE A 413 -1.23 -4.78 -21.68
C PHE A 413 -0.92 -5.63 -20.44
N PRO A 414 -1.72 -6.65 -20.13
CA PRO A 414 -1.52 -7.52 -18.95
C PRO A 414 -0.12 -8.16 -18.89
N GLN A 415 0.53 -8.31 -20.06
CA GLN A 415 1.87 -8.85 -20.17
C GLN A 415 2.92 -8.04 -19.39
N LEU A 416 2.72 -6.72 -19.22
CA LEU A 416 3.61 -5.86 -18.44
C LEU A 416 3.71 -6.28 -16.96
N VAL A 417 2.65 -6.91 -16.44
CA VAL A 417 2.60 -7.44 -15.08
C VAL A 417 2.99 -8.92 -15.07
N MET A 418 2.37 -9.73 -15.94
CA MET A 418 2.45 -11.19 -15.84
C MET A 418 3.74 -11.78 -16.41
N VAL A 419 4.33 -11.20 -17.45
CA VAL A 419 5.60 -11.72 -18.00
C VAL A 419 6.73 -11.56 -17.00
N PRO A 420 6.98 -10.37 -16.41
CA PRO A 420 8.01 -10.24 -15.38
C PRO A 420 7.71 -11.06 -14.12
N ALA A 421 6.44 -11.17 -13.72
CA ALA A 421 6.05 -11.97 -12.58
C ALA A 421 6.54 -13.43 -12.72
N ARG A 422 6.39 -14.01 -13.91
CA ARG A 422 6.83 -15.39 -14.20
C ARG A 422 8.35 -15.62 -14.12
N TRP A 423 9.15 -14.56 -14.10
CA TRP A 423 10.61 -14.70 -13.88
C TRP A 423 10.95 -14.99 -12.42
N PHE A 424 10.01 -14.72 -11.53
CA PHE A 424 10.21 -14.84 -10.09
C PHE A 424 9.57 -16.10 -9.48
N TYR A 425 8.63 -16.78 -10.21
CA TYR A 425 7.99 -18.02 -9.74
C TYR A 425 7.83 -19.11 -10.82
#